data_a947800ff8f0fafc205fa4682223c2b7
#
_entry.id   a947800ff8f0fafc205fa4682223c2b7
#
_cell.length_a   1.000
_cell.length_b   1.000
_cell.length_c   1.000
_cell.angle_alpha   90.00
_cell.angle_beta   90.00
_cell.angle_gamma   90.00
#
_symmetry.space_group_name_H-M   'P 1'
#
loop_
_entity.id
_entity.type
_entity.pdbx_description
1 polymer ?
#
loop_
_entity_poly.entity_id
_entity_poly.type
_entity_poly.pdbx_seq_one_letter_code
_entity_poly.pdbx_strand_id
1 'polypeptide(L)'
;SSDLVHEIRNPLASLKSASEIISDTEDKNQRKKLVKILTHDVERIERLITDYSQMLKDEVALSKEQMNKIDLKFIVQSVVDDFNNIYISKRGIKIQLKINNSIKEFKILGIENRIEQILANLLDNSISFSENNKIILVEITKDQNDRVILSVIDQGKGFKEQKLTKIFERFYSNRPDKFGEHSGLGLNIVKNLVELHGGIINASNNINQNGARVEVIFPKL
;
A
#
# COMPACT_ATOMS: atom_id res chain seq x y z
N SER A 1 11.75 3.34 -16.11
CA SER A 1 11.02 2.88 -17.33
C SER A 1 11.30 1.41 -17.67
N SER A 2 12.49 0.89 -17.37
CA SER A 2 12.84 -0.53 -17.59
C SER A 2 11.94 -1.48 -16.82
N ASP A 3 11.65 -1.18 -15.57
CA ASP A 3 10.88 -2.04 -14.66
C ASP A 3 9.42 -2.18 -15.10
N LEU A 4 8.77 -1.08 -15.51
CA LEU A 4 7.40 -1.11 -16.05
C LEU A 4 7.30 -1.97 -17.32
N VAL A 5 8.29 -1.84 -18.21
CA VAL A 5 8.32 -2.65 -19.45
C VAL A 5 8.40 -4.13 -19.13
N HIS A 6 9.21 -4.53 -18.14
CA HIS A 6 9.31 -5.91 -17.69
C HIS A 6 8.00 -6.42 -17.06
N GLU A 7 7.36 -5.61 -16.21
CA GLU A 7 6.10 -5.97 -15.54
C GLU A 7 4.90 -6.04 -16.50
N ILE A 8 4.91 -5.26 -17.60
CA ILE A 8 3.90 -5.37 -18.66
C ILE A 8 4.20 -6.56 -19.59
N ARG A 9 5.45 -6.88 -19.86
CA ARG A 9 5.83 -8.00 -20.75
C ARG A 9 5.33 -9.33 -20.23
N ASN A 10 5.34 -9.57 -18.92
CA ASN A 10 4.91 -10.83 -18.32
C ASN A 10 3.42 -11.14 -18.60
N PRO A 11 2.44 -10.29 -18.27
CA PRO A 11 1.05 -10.54 -18.61
C PRO A 11 0.81 -10.56 -20.13
N LEU A 12 1.55 -9.77 -20.93
CA LEU A 12 1.45 -9.87 -22.39
C LEU A 12 1.87 -11.23 -22.93
N ALA A 13 2.93 -11.84 -22.37
CA ALA A 13 3.33 -13.19 -22.75
C ALA A 13 2.27 -14.23 -22.35
N SER A 14 1.67 -14.09 -21.17
CA SER A 14 0.57 -14.94 -20.70
C SER A 14 -0.67 -14.80 -21.62
N LEU A 15 -1.06 -13.57 -21.96
CA LEU A 15 -2.14 -13.27 -22.91
C LEU A 15 -1.92 -13.96 -24.27
N LYS A 16 -0.70 -13.85 -24.80
CA LYS A 16 -0.33 -14.49 -26.05
C LYS A 16 -0.50 -16.01 -25.99
N SER A 17 0.09 -16.65 -24.98
CA SER A 17 -0.02 -18.09 -24.78
C SER A 17 -1.47 -18.56 -24.58
N ALA A 18 -2.25 -17.85 -23.76
CA ALA A 18 -3.64 -18.19 -23.54
C ALA A 18 -4.50 -18.02 -24.80
N SER A 19 -4.22 -17.00 -25.62
CA SER A 19 -4.89 -16.79 -26.92
C SER A 19 -4.59 -17.89 -27.93
N GLU A 20 -3.34 -18.36 -28.00
CA GLU A 20 -2.94 -19.49 -28.88
C GLU A 20 -3.68 -20.76 -28.44
N ILE A 21 -3.71 -21.10 -27.17
CA ILE A 21 -4.37 -22.29 -26.64
C ILE A 21 -5.90 -22.23 -26.84
N ILE A 22 -6.52 -21.08 -26.70
CA ILE A 22 -7.97 -20.91 -26.91
C ILE A 22 -8.37 -21.26 -28.34
N SER A 23 -7.53 -20.93 -29.32
CA SER A 23 -7.79 -21.20 -30.73
C SER A 23 -7.86 -22.70 -31.01
N ASP A 24 -7.07 -23.51 -30.31
CA ASP A 24 -6.92 -24.95 -30.54
C ASP A 24 -7.76 -25.80 -29.56
N THR A 25 -8.47 -25.19 -28.61
CA THR A 25 -9.20 -25.89 -27.55
C THR A 25 -10.69 -25.95 -27.85
N GLU A 26 -11.26 -27.19 -27.95
CA GLU A 26 -12.71 -27.42 -28.07
C GLU A 26 -13.43 -27.54 -26.71
N ASP A 27 -12.70 -27.84 -25.62
CA ASP A 27 -13.27 -27.99 -24.27
C ASP A 27 -13.76 -26.64 -23.73
N LYS A 28 -15.10 -26.55 -23.53
CA LYS A 28 -15.76 -25.36 -23.01
C LYS A 28 -15.25 -24.93 -21.62
N ASN A 29 -14.91 -25.88 -20.75
CA ASN A 29 -14.43 -25.57 -19.40
C ASN A 29 -13.02 -25.02 -19.44
N GLN A 30 -12.16 -25.57 -20.29
CA GLN A 30 -10.81 -25.07 -20.50
C GLN A 30 -10.83 -23.68 -21.15
N ARG A 31 -11.67 -23.46 -22.16
CA ARG A 31 -11.87 -22.12 -22.76
C ARG A 31 -12.32 -21.09 -21.72
N LYS A 32 -13.26 -21.45 -20.85
CA LYS A 32 -13.74 -20.56 -19.78
C LYS A 32 -12.63 -20.18 -18.79
N LYS A 33 -11.73 -21.12 -18.46
CA LYS A 33 -10.55 -20.83 -17.61
C LYS A 33 -9.57 -19.90 -18.31
N LEU A 34 -9.29 -20.14 -19.60
CA LEU A 34 -8.38 -19.29 -20.39
C LEU A 34 -8.93 -17.88 -20.56
N VAL A 35 -10.22 -17.71 -20.81
CA VAL A 35 -10.87 -16.38 -20.85
C VAL A 35 -10.69 -15.63 -19.53
N LYS A 36 -10.83 -16.30 -18.38
CA LYS A 36 -10.57 -15.67 -17.08
C LYS A 36 -9.12 -15.20 -16.94
N ILE A 37 -8.15 -15.99 -17.42
CA ILE A 37 -6.73 -15.60 -17.42
C ILE A 37 -6.54 -14.35 -18.28
N LEU A 38 -7.11 -14.34 -19.50
CA LEU A 38 -7.02 -13.18 -20.41
C LEU A 38 -7.59 -11.91 -19.76
N THR A 39 -8.81 -12.00 -19.20
CA THR A 39 -9.44 -10.84 -18.52
C THR A 39 -8.59 -10.35 -17.37
N HIS A 40 -8.10 -11.25 -16.53
CA HIS A 40 -7.26 -10.91 -15.38
C HIS A 40 -5.93 -10.22 -15.81
N ASP A 41 -5.28 -10.73 -16.87
CA ASP A 41 -4.03 -10.14 -17.35
C ASP A 41 -4.25 -8.75 -17.98
N VAL A 42 -5.37 -8.53 -18.69
CA VAL A 42 -5.77 -7.21 -19.19
C VAL A 42 -5.97 -6.24 -18.03
N GLU A 43 -6.77 -6.61 -17.04
CA GLU A 43 -7.03 -5.77 -15.86
C GLU A 43 -5.74 -5.46 -15.08
N ARG A 44 -4.79 -6.39 -15.07
CA ARG A 44 -3.46 -6.17 -14.48
C ARG A 44 -2.67 -5.11 -15.25
N ILE A 45 -2.64 -5.19 -16.58
CA ILE A 45 -1.96 -4.21 -17.43
C ILE A 45 -2.58 -2.82 -17.25
N GLU A 46 -3.90 -2.72 -17.27
CA GLU A 46 -4.61 -1.45 -17.08
C GLU A 46 -4.24 -0.80 -15.73
N ARG A 47 -4.20 -1.59 -14.67
CA ARG A 47 -3.77 -1.11 -13.33
C ARG A 47 -2.32 -0.65 -13.32
N LEU A 48 -1.40 -1.43 -13.88
CA LEU A 48 0.02 -1.05 -13.96
C LEU A 48 0.20 0.30 -14.68
N ILE A 49 -0.50 0.50 -15.79
CA ILE A 49 -0.45 1.75 -16.57
C ILE A 49 -1.06 2.91 -15.77
N THR A 50 -2.21 2.70 -15.14
CA THR A 50 -2.91 3.72 -14.37
C THR A 50 -2.08 4.16 -13.16
N ASP A 51 -1.60 3.21 -12.36
CA ASP A 51 -0.82 3.48 -11.15
C ASP A 51 0.52 4.16 -11.49
N TYR A 52 1.18 3.71 -12.56
CA TYR A 52 2.42 4.33 -13.02
C TYR A 52 2.20 5.74 -13.55
N SER A 53 1.13 5.96 -14.31
CA SER A 53 0.76 7.29 -14.81
C SER A 53 0.43 8.24 -13.67
N GLN A 54 -0.26 7.74 -12.62
CA GLN A 54 -0.57 8.52 -11.43
C GLN A 54 0.71 8.88 -10.66
N MET A 55 1.61 7.93 -10.48
CA MET A 55 2.91 8.17 -9.84
C MET A 55 3.72 9.26 -10.56
N LEU A 56 3.75 9.26 -11.90
CA LEU A 56 4.43 10.31 -12.67
C LEU A 56 3.77 11.68 -12.51
N LYS A 57 2.44 11.73 -12.49
CA LYS A 57 1.69 12.99 -12.23
C LYS A 57 1.99 13.50 -10.82
N ASP A 58 2.04 12.62 -9.85
CA ASP A 58 2.37 12.97 -8.46
C ASP A 58 3.78 13.52 -8.34
N GLU A 59 4.79 12.92 -8.99
CA GLU A 59 6.17 13.44 -9.02
C GLU A 59 6.23 14.88 -9.58
N VAL A 60 5.46 15.18 -10.63
CA VAL A 60 5.40 16.54 -11.21
C VAL A 60 4.63 17.51 -10.30
N ALA A 61 3.52 17.08 -9.70
CA ALA A 61 2.72 17.90 -8.80
C ALA A 61 3.49 18.28 -7.53
N LEU A 62 4.24 17.32 -6.96
CA LEU A 62 5.04 17.51 -5.76
C LEU A 62 6.04 18.67 -5.84
N SER A 63 6.56 18.96 -7.03
CA SER A 63 7.49 20.08 -7.23
C SER A 63 6.83 21.46 -7.05
N LYS A 64 5.50 21.55 -7.00
CA LYS A 64 4.70 22.78 -6.90
C LYS A 64 3.92 22.89 -5.60
N GLU A 65 3.79 21.81 -4.84
CA GLU A 65 3.02 21.79 -3.60
C GLU A 65 3.84 22.37 -2.45
N GLN A 66 3.19 23.18 -1.60
CA GLN A 66 3.84 23.79 -0.44
C GLN A 66 3.59 22.98 0.82
N MET A 67 4.64 22.72 1.58
CA MET A 67 4.52 22.11 2.90
C MET A 67 4.01 23.12 3.92
N ASN A 68 3.04 22.69 4.72
CA ASN A 68 2.44 23.47 5.79
C ASN A 68 2.61 22.77 7.14
N LYS A 69 2.49 23.52 8.23
CA LYS A 69 2.37 22.94 9.57
C LYS A 69 0.99 22.32 9.72
N ILE A 70 0.94 21.02 9.84
CA ILE A 70 -0.29 20.22 9.96
C ILE A 70 -0.24 19.37 11.22
N ASP A 71 -1.41 19.11 11.83
CA ASP A 71 -1.52 18.16 12.94
C ASP A 71 -1.97 16.80 12.39
N LEU A 72 -1.08 15.84 12.48
CA LEU A 72 -1.27 14.49 11.96
C LEU A 72 -2.51 13.80 12.55
N LYS A 73 -2.90 14.14 13.78
CA LYS A 73 -4.04 13.54 14.47
C LYS A 73 -5.34 13.67 13.66
N PHE A 74 -5.63 14.86 13.12
CA PHE A 74 -6.87 15.12 12.39
C PHE A 74 -6.93 14.36 11.08
N ILE A 75 -5.81 14.35 10.33
CA ILE A 75 -5.69 13.63 9.06
C ILE A 75 -5.87 12.13 9.28
N VAL A 76 -5.17 11.56 10.26
CA VAL A 76 -5.23 10.13 10.55
C VAL A 76 -6.62 9.72 11.01
N GLN A 77 -7.29 10.53 11.84
CA GLN A 77 -8.67 10.26 12.27
C GLN A 77 -9.61 10.21 11.07
N SER A 78 -9.55 11.20 10.18
CA SER A 78 -10.41 11.25 8.98
C SER A 78 -10.24 10.01 8.10
N VAL A 79 -9.00 9.64 7.78
CA VAL A 79 -8.72 8.47 6.94
C VAL A 79 -9.16 7.17 7.61
N VAL A 80 -8.94 7.02 8.92
CA VAL A 80 -9.36 5.84 9.69
C VAL A 80 -10.89 5.71 9.67
N ASP A 81 -11.62 6.80 9.83
CA ASP A 81 -13.08 6.80 9.81
C ASP A 81 -13.62 6.41 8.42
N ASP A 82 -13.05 6.94 7.35
CA ASP A 82 -13.41 6.60 5.98
C ASP A 82 -13.19 5.10 5.68
N PHE A 83 -12.05 4.57 6.07
CA PHE A 83 -11.76 3.15 5.88
C PHE A 83 -12.67 2.24 6.72
N ASN A 84 -12.97 2.62 7.96
CA ASN A 84 -13.91 1.89 8.81
C ASN A 84 -15.32 1.85 8.20
N ASN A 85 -15.81 2.96 7.63
CA ASN A 85 -17.09 3.01 6.94
C ASN A 85 -17.20 2.01 5.79
N ILE A 86 -16.08 1.72 5.12
CA ILE A 86 -16.02 0.80 3.99
C ILE A 86 -15.82 -0.66 4.45
N TYR A 87 -14.84 -0.91 5.31
CA TYR A 87 -14.32 -2.26 5.53
C TYR A 87 -14.93 -3.00 6.71
N ILE A 88 -15.56 -2.32 7.67
CA ILE A 88 -16.33 -2.99 8.73
C ILE A 88 -17.47 -3.79 8.12
N SER A 89 -18.26 -3.19 7.20
CA SER A 89 -19.39 -3.87 6.56
C SER A 89 -18.97 -4.94 5.56
N LYS A 90 -17.90 -4.70 4.80
CA LYS A 90 -17.45 -5.60 3.72
C LYS A 90 -16.68 -6.83 4.21
N ARG A 91 -15.87 -6.67 5.25
CA ARG A 91 -14.92 -7.70 5.69
C ARG A 91 -14.87 -7.91 7.21
N GLY A 92 -15.64 -7.15 7.99
CA GLY A 92 -15.54 -7.15 9.46
C GLY A 92 -14.18 -6.63 9.98
N ILE A 93 -13.34 -6.04 9.12
CA ILE A 93 -12.05 -5.48 9.53
C ILE A 93 -12.29 -4.13 10.18
N LYS A 94 -11.77 -3.97 11.40
CA LYS A 94 -11.85 -2.74 12.18
C LYS A 94 -10.47 -2.10 12.30
N ILE A 95 -10.38 -0.82 11.96
CA ILE A 95 -9.17 -0.02 12.16
C ILE A 95 -9.32 0.74 13.48
N GLN A 96 -8.39 0.49 14.41
CA GLN A 96 -8.35 1.17 15.71
C GLN A 96 -7.24 2.22 15.70
N LEU A 97 -7.61 3.45 16.06
CA LEU A 97 -6.66 4.53 16.25
C LEU A 97 -6.26 4.62 17.72
N LYS A 98 -4.96 4.57 17.99
CA LYS A 98 -4.37 4.76 19.31
C LYS A 98 -3.45 5.96 19.31
N ILE A 99 -3.77 6.92 20.14
CA ILE A 99 -3.03 8.18 20.30
C ILE A 99 -2.59 8.29 21.76
N ASN A 100 -1.35 8.68 21.99
CA ASN A 100 -0.89 8.99 23.34
C ASN A 100 -1.49 10.31 23.81
N ASN A 101 -2.50 10.25 24.66
CA ASN A 101 -3.23 11.41 25.18
C ASN A 101 -2.37 12.37 26.01
N SER A 102 -1.20 11.95 26.47
CA SER A 102 -0.26 12.85 27.19
C SER A 102 0.42 13.85 26.24
N ILE A 103 0.36 13.62 24.92
CA ILE A 103 0.95 14.48 23.90
C ILE A 103 -0.16 15.36 23.32
N LYS A 104 -0.01 16.67 23.46
CA LYS A 104 -1.05 17.63 23.03
C LYS A 104 -1.17 17.76 21.52
N GLU A 105 -0.06 17.70 20.79
CA GLU A 105 0.02 18.00 19.36
C GLU A 105 1.00 17.07 18.66
N PHE A 106 0.61 16.61 17.46
CA PHE A 106 1.46 15.80 16.56
C PHE A 106 1.75 16.58 15.29
N LYS A 107 2.30 17.80 15.46
CA LYS A 107 2.59 18.71 14.35
C LYS A 107 3.80 18.24 13.55
N ILE A 108 3.64 18.24 12.22
CA ILE A 108 4.69 17.98 11.25
C ILE A 108 4.67 19.08 10.18
N LEU A 109 5.76 19.21 9.42
CA LEU A 109 5.78 19.96 8.18
C LEU A 109 5.41 18.99 7.06
N GLY A 110 4.30 19.24 6.34
CA GLY A 110 3.83 18.29 5.34
C GLY A 110 2.76 18.84 4.41
N ILE A 111 2.39 18.01 3.46
CA ILE A 111 1.35 18.21 2.47
C ILE A 111 0.19 17.27 2.82
N GLU A 112 -0.95 17.82 3.21
CA GLU A 112 -2.07 17.08 3.81
C GLU A 112 -2.53 15.90 2.96
N ASN A 113 -2.87 16.11 1.69
CA ASN A 113 -3.31 15.06 0.77
C ASN A 113 -2.25 13.97 0.54
N ARG A 114 -0.95 14.29 0.70
CA ARG A 114 0.13 13.30 0.57
C ARG A 114 0.29 12.46 1.83
N ILE A 115 0.03 13.05 3.00
CA ILE A 115 -0.04 12.28 4.25
C ILE A 115 -1.25 11.36 4.24
N GLU A 116 -2.42 11.81 3.76
CA GLU A 116 -3.59 10.95 3.52
C GLU A 116 -3.24 9.78 2.60
N GLN A 117 -2.55 10.03 1.48
CA GLN A 117 -2.11 9.02 0.52
C GLN A 117 -1.13 8.01 1.15
N ILE A 118 -0.19 8.45 2.00
CA ILE A 118 0.69 7.56 2.77
C ILE A 118 -0.15 6.59 3.60
N LEU A 119 -1.07 7.11 4.43
CA LEU A 119 -1.86 6.27 5.31
C LEU A 119 -2.81 5.36 4.55
N ALA A 120 -3.47 5.86 3.50
CA ALA A 120 -4.36 5.06 2.66
C ALA A 120 -3.62 3.86 2.03
N ASN A 121 -2.44 4.06 1.46
CA ASN A 121 -1.62 2.97 0.90
C ASN A 121 -1.17 1.95 1.95
N LEU A 122 -0.83 2.41 3.17
CA LEU A 122 -0.48 1.51 4.27
C LEU A 122 -1.68 0.69 4.72
N LEU A 123 -2.86 1.31 4.86
CA LEU A 123 -4.11 0.63 5.23
C LEU A 123 -4.57 -0.36 4.17
N ASP A 124 -4.56 0.01 2.89
CA ASP A 124 -4.91 -0.89 1.78
C ASP A 124 -4.00 -2.12 1.77
N ASN A 125 -2.71 -1.91 2.01
CA ASN A 125 -1.76 -3.02 2.14
C ASN A 125 -2.12 -3.92 3.33
N SER A 126 -2.31 -3.37 4.51
CA SER A 126 -2.64 -4.11 5.74
C SER A 126 -3.97 -4.86 5.62
N ILE A 127 -5.01 -4.23 5.06
CA ILE A 127 -6.32 -4.84 4.80
C ILE A 127 -6.18 -6.03 3.85
N SER A 128 -5.39 -5.88 2.81
CA SER A 128 -5.26 -6.92 1.79
C SER A 128 -4.49 -8.15 2.29
N PHE A 129 -3.62 -8.02 3.30
CA PHE A 129 -2.91 -9.13 3.94
C PHE A 129 -3.62 -9.68 5.18
N SER A 130 -4.65 -8.99 5.68
CA SER A 130 -5.42 -9.44 6.83
C SER A 130 -6.56 -10.38 6.43
N GLU A 131 -6.85 -11.34 7.28
CA GLU A 131 -8.08 -12.14 7.21
C GLU A 131 -9.29 -11.29 7.63
N ASN A 132 -10.51 -11.78 7.31
CA ASN A 132 -11.74 -11.12 7.75
C ASN A 132 -11.84 -11.10 9.29
N ASN A 133 -12.58 -10.12 9.81
CA ASN A 133 -12.82 -9.94 11.26
C ASN A 133 -11.53 -9.68 12.08
N LYS A 134 -10.48 -9.16 11.44
CA LYS A 134 -9.24 -8.78 12.12
C LYS A 134 -9.23 -7.29 12.45
N ILE A 135 -8.29 -6.92 13.33
CA ILE A 135 -8.06 -5.54 13.74
C ILE A 135 -6.75 -5.07 13.10
N ILE A 136 -6.78 -3.85 12.54
CA ILE A 136 -5.59 -3.12 12.14
C ILE A 136 -5.43 -1.97 13.13
N LEU A 137 -4.25 -1.84 13.71
CA LEU A 137 -3.96 -0.78 14.67
C LEU A 137 -3.16 0.33 13.98
N VAL A 138 -3.65 1.55 14.08
CA VAL A 138 -2.93 2.77 13.72
C VAL A 138 -2.51 3.47 14.98
N GLU A 139 -1.22 3.73 15.16
CA GLU A 139 -0.69 4.42 16.34
C GLU A 139 0.00 5.72 15.93
N ILE A 140 -0.21 6.79 16.71
CA ILE A 140 0.55 8.03 16.61
C ILE A 140 1.26 8.26 17.94
N THR A 141 2.59 8.36 17.87
CA THR A 141 3.44 8.56 19.05
C THR A 141 4.54 9.58 18.74
N LYS A 142 5.34 9.90 19.74
CA LYS A 142 6.61 10.62 19.57
C LYS A 142 7.73 9.83 20.20
N ASP A 143 8.91 9.91 19.58
CA ASP A 143 10.12 9.34 20.16
C ASP A 143 10.83 10.31 21.13
N GLN A 144 11.97 9.88 21.66
CA GLN A 144 12.78 10.67 22.60
C GLN A 144 13.35 11.95 21.97
N ASN A 145 13.41 12.03 20.64
CA ASN A 145 13.88 13.19 19.87
C ASN A 145 12.72 14.10 19.44
N ASP A 146 11.50 13.88 19.96
CA ASP A 146 10.29 14.63 19.62
C ASP A 146 9.86 14.47 18.14
N ARG A 147 10.32 13.42 17.43
CA ARG A 147 9.89 13.08 16.09
C ARG A 147 8.54 12.38 16.15
N VAL A 148 7.64 12.70 15.23
CA VAL A 148 6.31 12.08 15.16
C VAL A 148 6.39 10.77 14.43
N ILE A 149 5.86 9.71 15.04
CA ILE A 149 5.83 8.35 14.48
C ILE A 149 4.39 7.96 14.20
N LEU A 150 4.10 7.61 12.94
CA LEU A 150 2.86 6.96 12.51
C LEU A 150 3.15 5.50 12.24
N SER A 151 2.47 4.60 12.93
CA SER A 151 2.61 3.15 12.74
C SER A 151 1.30 2.53 12.29
N VAL A 152 1.37 1.61 11.32
CA VAL A 152 0.26 0.74 10.92
C VAL A 152 0.66 -0.69 11.19
N ILE A 153 -0.16 -1.40 11.96
CA ILE A 153 0.13 -2.74 12.49
C ILE A 153 -1.05 -3.65 12.14
N ASP A 154 -0.78 -4.71 11.38
CA ASP A 154 -1.78 -5.69 11.02
C ASP A 154 -1.63 -7.01 11.80
N GLN A 155 -2.60 -7.90 11.61
CA GLN A 155 -2.63 -9.25 12.16
C GLN A 155 -2.52 -10.31 11.06
N GLY A 156 -1.84 -9.99 9.96
CA GLY A 156 -1.60 -10.89 8.84
C GLY A 156 -0.46 -11.87 9.09
N LYS A 157 0.08 -12.41 8.00
CA LYS A 157 1.20 -13.39 8.08
C LYS A 157 2.57 -12.74 8.31
N GLY A 158 2.63 -11.40 8.31
CA GLY A 158 3.90 -10.66 8.36
C GLY A 158 4.68 -10.73 7.05
N PHE A 159 5.87 -10.18 7.07
CA PHE A 159 6.80 -10.21 5.94
C PHE A 159 7.64 -11.49 5.96
N LYS A 160 7.82 -12.11 4.79
CA LYS A 160 8.64 -13.33 4.63
C LYS A 160 10.09 -13.02 4.23
N GLU A 161 10.36 -11.80 3.82
CA GLU A 161 11.66 -11.36 3.34
C GLU A 161 12.69 -11.29 4.46
N GLN A 162 13.87 -11.83 4.19
CA GLN A 162 15.02 -11.64 5.10
C GLN A 162 15.50 -10.18 5.09
N LYS A 163 15.36 -9.48 3.94
CA LYS A 163 15.77 -8.09 3.77
C LYS A 163 14.54 -7.22 3.51
N LEU A 164 13.97 -6.65 4.57
CA LEU A 164 12.72 -5.90 4.52
C LEU A 164 12.76 -4.62 3.67
N THR A 165 13.95 -4.11 3.33
CA THR A 165 14.10 -2.98 2.40
C THR A 165 13.54 -3.27 1.01
N LYS A 166 13.49 -4.54 0.59
CA LYS A 166 12.97 -4.96 -0.72
C LYS A 166 11.48 -4.69 -0.90
N ILE A 167 10.70 -4.71 0.18
CA ILE A 167 9.24 -4.50 0.08
C ILE A 167 8.88 -3.09 -0.40
N PHE A 168 9.82 -2.15 -0.34
CA PHE A 168 9.66 -0.78 -0.82
C PHE A 168 10.16 -0.57 -2.25
N GLU A 169 10.67 -1.61 -2.91
CA GLU A 169 11.07 -1.54 -4.31
C GLU A 169 9.82 -1.50 -5.22
N ARG A 170 9.96 -0.89 -6.40
CA ARG A 170 8.86 -0.80 -7.37
C ARG A 170 8.43 -2.18 -7.83
N PHE A 171 7.11 -2.39 -7.98
CA PHE A 171 6.52 -3.65 -8.47
C PHE A 171 6.81 -4.87 -7.59
N TYR A 172 7.35 -4.66 -6.39
CA TYR A 172 7.55 -5.75 -5.45
C TYR A 172 6.21 -6.26 -4.92
N SER A 173 5.92 -7.54 -5.16
CA SER A 173 4.74 -8.22 -4.63
C SER A 173 5.08 -9.66 -4.29
N ASN A 174 4.72 -10.09 -3.08
CA ASN A 174 4.94 -11.47 -2.59
C ASN A 174 3.61 -12.21 -2.40
N ARG A 175 2.70 -12.10 -3.39
CA ARG A 175 1.36 -12.69 -3.34
C ARG A 175 1.13 -13.67 -4.49
N PRO A 176 1.38 -14.98 -4.30
CA PRO A 176 1.12 -15.98 -5.33
C PRO A 176 -0.38 -16.16 -5.65
N ASP A 177 -1.28 -15.96 -4.65
CA ASP A 177 -2.68 -16.34 -4.77
C ASP A 177 -3.62 -15.23 -5.30
N LYS A 178 -3.13 -13.99 -5.40
CA LYS A 178 -3.89 -12.82 -5.87
C LYS A 178 -3.04 -11.95 -6.82
N PHE A 179 -2.36 -12.59 -7.73
CA PHE A 179 -1.64 -11.91 -8.79
C PHE A 179 -2.62 -11.02 -9.56
N GLY A 180 -2.41 -9.70 -9.53
CA GLY A 180 -3.18 -8.74 -10.30
C GLY A 180 -4.11 -7.81 -9.51
N GLU A 181 -4.40 -8.05 -8.23
CA GLU A 181 -5.22 -7.12 -7.42
C GLU A 181 -4.45 -5.85 -7.00
N HIS A 182 -3.10 -5.89 -6.98
CA HIS A 182 -2.25 -4.76 -6.61
C HIS A 182 -1.04 -4.66 -7.52
N SER A 183 -0.68 -3.44 -7.89
CA SER A 183 0.45 -3.15 -8.81
C SER A 183 1.84 -3.37 -8.21
N GLY A 184 1.94 -3.52 -6.88
CA GLY A 184 3.23 -3.53 -6.17
C GLY A 184 3.90 -2.15 -6.07
N LEU A 185 3.16 -1.08 -6.35
CA LEU A 185 3.64 0.31 -6.27
C LEU A 185 3.31 0.99 -4.94
N GLY A 186 2.30 0.51 -4.19
CA GLY A 186 1.78 1.19 -3.01
C GLY A 186 2.85 1.51 -1.96
N LEU A 187 3.66 0.54 -1.54
CA LEU A 187 4.74 0.78 -0.56
C LEU A 187 5.90 1.60 -1.14
N ASN A 188 6.17 1.52 -2.43
CA ASN A 188 7.15 2.40 -3.08
C ASN A 188 6.67 3.86 -3.10
N ILE A 189 5.39 4.09 -3.40
CA ILE A 189 4.77 5.42 -3.31
C ILE A 189 4.90 5.96 -1.89
N VAL A 190 4.57 5.16 -0.87
CA VAL A 190 4.73 5.56 0.54
C VAL A 190 6.16 5.97 0.83
N LYS A 191 7.15 5.17 0.43
CA LYS A 191 8.56 5.49 0.62
C LYS A 191 8.94 6.84 0.01
N ASN A 192 8.58 7.07 -1.26
CA ASN A 192 8.89 8.31 -1.96
C ASN A 192 8.24 9.53 -1.28
N LEU A 193 6.98 9.40 -0.87
CA LEU A 193 6.27 10.47 -0.17
C LEU A 193 6.88 10.74 1.22
N VAL A 194 7.27 9.70 1.95
CA VAL A 194 7.93 9.85 3.26
C VAL A 194 9.29 10.55 3.10
N GLU A 195 10.09 10.14 2.12
CA GLU A 195 11.39 10.78 1.80
C GLU A 195 11.22 12.24 1.38
N LEU A 196 10.18 12.57 0.62
CA LEU A 196 9.82 13.95 0.28
C LEU A 196 9.60 14.81 1.54
N HIS A 197 8.97 14.25 2.57
CA HIS A 197 8.74 14.92 3.86
C HIS A 197 9.97 14.90 4.78
N GLY A 198 11.14 14.46 4.29
CA GLY A 198 12.35 14.30 5.09
C GLY A 198 12.25 13.21 6.15
N GLY A 199 11.26 12.34 6.04
CA GLY A 199 10.99 11.25 6.96
C GLY A 199 11.75 9.96 6.65
N ILE A 200 11.57 8.98 7.52
CA ILE A 200 12.14 7.62 7.40
C ILE A 200 10.99 6.62 7.47
N ILE A 201 11.04 5.58 6.64
CA ILE A 201 10.11 4.46 6.70
C ILE A 201 10.83 3.18 7.11
N ASN A 202 10.23 2.45 8.05
CA ASN A 202 10.72 1.17 8.53
C ASN A 202 9.62 0.11 8.46
N ALA A 203 10.01 -1.14 8.25
CA ALA A 203 9.13 -2.29 8.33
C ALA A 203 9.69 -3.35 9.26
N SER A 204 8.84 -4.03 9.99
CA SER A 204 9.19 -5.12 10.89
C SER A 204 8.04 -6.12 10.99
N ASN A 205 8.32 -7.30 11.49
CA ASN A 205 7.28 -8.24 11.93
C ASN A 205 7.00 -8.04 13.42
N ASN A 206 5.75 -8.27 13.84
CA ASN A 206 5.40 -8.29 15.26
C ASN A 206 6.12 -9.43 15.97
N ILE A 207 6.85 -9.11 17.04
CA ILE A 207 7.66 -10.10 17.78
C ILE A 207 6.77 -11.08 18.55
N ASN A 208 5.64 -10.62 19.07
CA ASN A 208 4.78 -11.38 19.97
C ASN A 208 3.47 -11.88 19.34
N GLN A 209 3.19 -11.50 18.10
CA GLN A 209 1.96 -11.85 17.37
C GLN A 209 2.27 -11.96 15.88
N ASN A 210 1.48 -12.74 15.16
CA ASN A 210 1.55 -12.71 13.71
C ASN A 210 1.15 -11.31 13.21
N GLY A 211 1.82 -10.83 12.16
CA GLY A 211 1.49 -9.57 11.51
C GLY A 211 2.70 -8.73 11.16
N ALA A 212 2.45 -7.72 10.36
CA ALA A 212 3.43 -6.74 9.93
C ALA A 212 3.24 -5.40 10.66
N ARG A 213 4.32 -4.66 10.81
CA ARG A 213 4.35 -3.29 11.30
C ARG A 213 5.13 -2.43 10.32
N VAL A 214 4.52 -1.36 9.85
CA VAL A 214 5.19 -0.32 9.06
C VAL A 214 5.13 0.98 9.83
N GLU A 215 6.28 1.63 9.98
CA GLU A 215 6.44 2.87 10.71
C GLU A 215 6.97 3.97 9.81
N VAL A 216 6.32 5.13 9.87
CA VAL A 216 6.76 6.36 9.24
C VAL A 216 7.19 7.33 10.33
N ILE A 217 8.41 7.81 10.27
CA ILE A 217 9.00 8.73 11.24
C ILE A 217 9.18 10.06 10.54
N PHE A 218 8.41 11.05 10.95
CA PHE A 218 8.53 12.44 10.46
C PHE A 218 9.56 13.21 11.29
N PRO A 219 10.34 14.09 10.66
CA PRO A 219 11.29 14.92 11.38
C PRO A 219 10.59 15.81 12.41
N LYS A 220 11.33 16.19 13.44
CA LYS A 220 10.88 17.23 14.38
C LYS A 220 10.63 18.53 13.63
N LEU A 221 9.59 19.24 14.02
CA LEU A 221 9.18 20.52 13.46
C LEU A 221 10.07 21.63 14.02
#